data_21efa73b415398c1c6419e04858d856a
#
_entry.id   21efa73b415398c1c6419e04858d856a
#
_cell.length_a   1.000
_cell.length_b   1.000
_cell.length_c   1.000
_cell.angle_alpha   90.00
_cell.angle_beta   90.00
_cell.angle_gamma   90.00
#
_symmetry.space_group_name_H-M   'P 1'
#
loop_
_entity.id
_entity.type
_entity.pdbx_description
1 polymer ?
#
loop_
_entity_poly.entity_id
_entity_poly.type
_entity_poly.pdbx_seq_one_letter_code
_entity_poly.pdbx_strand_id
1 'polypeptide(L)'
;MLFPFLIGGLAAIIDVTAKGFVAGDGPVRMMFGGSFLIGLALAIAAYVTVYYRALKYRRKVWIHAGYMLTTPLILFESPFSRLLNAFMPGLAIRGVEDLPLIMPSILWAMALELAIVAAIWLRYREKANPFLVAGGFIVAQMVAMGVLAYSPLLMPLLRAIGNMPSAVLVMTGFAIGAATSWAGWNAGKRALVPAPVAQAV
;
A
#
# COMPACT_ATOMS: atom_id res chain seq x y z
N MET A 1 -7.00 4.80 17.89
CA MET A 1 -7.48 3.70 16.99
C MET A 1 -7.84 4.22 15.60
N LEU A 2 -6.86 4.77 14.84
CA LEU A 2 -7.13 5.36 13.51
C LEU A 2 -6.97 4.36 12.35
N PHE A 3 -6.30 3.21 12.57
CA PHE A 3 -5.96 2.28 11.50
C PHE A 3 -7.18 1.68 10.76
N PRO A 4 -8.30 1.28 11.41
CA PRO A 4 -9.50 0.86 10.70
C PRO A 4 -10.06 1.93 9.76
N PHE A 5 -10.02 3.20 10.16
CA PHE A 5 -10.46 4.32 9.32
C PHE A 5 -9.52 4.54 8.14
N LEU A 6 -8.19 4.35 8.30
CA LEU A 6 -7.25 4.40 7.21
C LEU A 6 -7.58 3.34 6.14
N ILE A 7 -7.77 2.08 6.54
CA ILE A 7 -8.06 0.99 5.59
C ILE A 7 -9.44 1.19 4.94
N GLY A 8 -10.46 1.62 5.72
CA GLY A 8 -11.76 1.99 5.17
C GLY A 8 -11.68 3.15 4.17
N GLY A 9 -10.85 4.16 4.44
CA GLY A 9 -10.60 5.28 3.54
C GLY A 9 -9.91 4.85 2.24
N LEU A 10 -8.90 3.97 2.31
CA LEU A 10 -8.27 3.41 1.12
C LEU A 10 -9.25 2.57 0.29
N ALA A 11 -10.13 1.80 0.95
CA ALA A 11 -11.21 1.08 0.27
C ALA A 11 -12.22 2.04 -0.41
N ALA A 12 -12.50 3.19 0.20
CA ALA A 12 -13.31 4.22 -0.43
C ALA A 12 -12.67 4.81 -1.69
N ILE A 13 -11.35 4.95 -1.73
CA ILE A 13 -10.62 5.38 -2.94
C ILE A 13 -10.76 4.33 -4.05
N ILE A 14 -10.68 3.04 -3.72
CA ILE A 14 -10.96 1.95 -4.67
C ILE A 14 -12.38 2.07 -5.22
N ASP A 15 -13.37 2.28 -4.35
CA ASP A 15 -14.78 2.43 -4.74
C ASP A 15 -14.98 3.59 -5.72
N VAL A 16 -14.46 4.79 -5.38
CA VAL A 16 -14.56 5.98 -6.23
C VAL A 16 -13.87 5.76 -7.58
N THR A 17 -12.70 5.09 -7.59
CA THR A 17 -11.98 4.77 -8.84
C THR A 17 -12.79 3.81 -9.72
N ALA A 18 -13.34 2.75 -9.12
CA ALA A 18 -14.11 1.74 -9.85
C ALA A 18 -15.44 2.30 -10.38
N LYS A 19 -16.14 3.12 -9.60
CA LYS A 19 -17.38 3.79 -10.03
C LYS A 19 -17.14 4.80 -11.14
N GLY A 20 -16.08 5.60 -11.02
CA GLY A 20 -15.71 6.52 -12.07
C GLY A 20 -15.35 5.80 -13.37
N PHE A 21 -14.72 4.62 -13.29
CA PHE A 21 -14.47 3.78 -14.46
C PHE A 21 -15.79 3.28 -15.08
N VAL A 22 -16.73 2.79 -14.29
CA VAL A 22 -18.05 2.31 -14.79
C VAL A 22 -18.85 3.46 -15.41
N ALA A 23 -18.78 4.65 -14.83
CA ALA A 23 -19.45 5.84 -15.34
C ALA A 23 -18.76 6.46 -16.58
N GLY A 24 -17.54 6.00 -16.96
CA GLY A 24 -16.76 6.63 -18.03
C GLY A 24 -16.21 8.01 -17.64
N ASP A 25 -16.03 8.26 -16.33
CA ASP A 25 -15.67 9.56 -15.79
C ASP A 25 -14.15 9.82 -15.87
N GLY A 26 -13.78 10.55 -16.89
CA GLY A 26 -12.46 11.09 -17.10
C GLY A 26 -11.43 10.12 -17.70
N PRO A 27 -10.48 10.63 -18.51
CA PRO A 27 -9.53 9.82 -19.26
C PRO A 27 -8.56 9.05 -18.35
N VAL A 28 -8.17 9.61 -17.20
CA VAL A 28 -7.23 8.99 -16.26
C VAL A 28 -7.78 7.69 -15.67
N ARG A 29 -9.06 7.69 -15.25
CA ARG A 29 -9.71 6.49 -14.70
C ARG A 29 -9.91 5.42 -15.76
N MET A 30 -10.24 5.84 -16.98
CA MET A 30 -10.39 4.91 -18.11
C MET A 30 -9.06 4.27 -18.50
N MET A 31 -7.96 5.03 -18.46
CA MET A 31 -6.63 4.56 -18.85
C MET A 31 -5.95 3.73 -17.74
N PHE A 32 -6.01 4.19 -16.49
CA PHE A 32 -5.21 3.64 -15.39
C PHE A 32 -6.03 3.02 -14.26
N GLY A 33 -7.34 2.96 -14.35
CA GLY A 33 -8.20 2.45 -13.28
C GLY A 33 -7.82 1.05 -12.81
N GLY A 34 -7.45 0.15 -13.71
CA GLY A 34 -6.95 -1.19 -13.38
C GLY A 34 -5.63 -1.18 -12.61
N SER A 35 -4.67 -0.36 -13.06
CA SER A 35 -3.38 -0.21 -12.37
C SER A 35 -3.55 0.39 -10.98
N PHE A 36 -4.40 1.41 -10.84
CA PHE A 36 -4.68 2.03 -9.54
C PHE A 36 -5.40 1.06 -8.61
N LEU A 37 -6.31 0.23 -9.13
CA LEU A 37 -6.96 -0.81 -8.35
C LEU A 37 -5.95 -1.78 -7.73
N ILE A 38 -5.06 -2.36 -8.55
CA ILE A 38 -4.08 -3.34 -8.07
C ILE A 38 -3.01 -2.69 -7.18
N GLY A 39 -2.57 -1.48 -7.54
CA GLY A 39 -1.62 -0.71 -6.74
C GLY A 39 -2.16 -0.43 -5.35
N LEU A 40 -3.40 0.03 -5.24
CA LEU A 40 -4.03 0.34 -3.97
C LEU A 40 -4.37 -0.92 -3.16
N ALA A 41 -4.75 -2.02 -3.82
CA ALA A 41 -4.96 -3.30 -3.14
C ALA A 41 -3.65 -3.83 -2.51
N LEU A 42 -2.52 -3.72 -3.22
CA LEU A 42 -1.20 -4.07 -2.68
C LEU A 42 -0.76 -3.12 -1.57
N ALA A 43 -1.05 -1.83 -1.68
CA ALA A 43 -0.80 -0.87 -0.60
C ALA A 43 -1.60 -1.22 0.67
N ILE A 44 -2.87 -1.59 0.55
CA ILE A 44 -3.68 -2.07 1.68
C ILE A 44 -3.05 -3.32 2.31
N ALA A 45 -2.63 -4.29 1.49
CA ALA A 45 -1.96 -5.51 1.98
C ALA A 45 -0.63 -5.18 2.70
N ALA A 46 0.14 -4.21 2.19
CA ALA A 46 1.35 -3.70 2.83
C ALA A 46 1.04 -3.07 4.19
N TYR A 47 0.05 -2.16 4.26
CA TYR A 47 -0.37 -1.52 5.52
C TYR A 47 -0.84 -2.53 6.55
N VAL A 48 -1.69 -3.48 6.17
CA VAL A 48 -2.18 -4.56 7.05
C VAL A 48 -0.99 -5.36 7.61
N THR A 49 -0.05 -5.75 6.74
CA THR A 49 1.12 -6.54 7.14
C THR A 49 2.04 -5.77 8.08
N VAL A 50 2.38 -4.54 7.72
CA VAL A 50 3.30 -3.68 8.47
C VAL A 50 2.71 -3.32 9.83
N TYR A 51 1.43 -2.92 9.86
CA TYR A 51 0.77 -2.55 11.09
C TYR A 51 0.55 -3.73 12.04
N TYR A 52 0.14 -4.91 11.50
CA TYR A 52 0.08 -6.15 12.28
C TYR A 52 1.42 -6.46 12.95
N ARG A 53 2.53 -6.39 12.18
CA ARG A 53 3.87 -6.64 12.69
C ARG A 53 4.31 -5.59 13.71
N ALA A 54 3.98 -4.32 13.48
CA ALA A 54 4.25 -3.26 14.44
C ALA A 54 3.59 -3.56 15.80
N LEU A 55 2.32 -3.95 15.81
CA LEU A 55 1.60 -4.30 17.03
C LEU A 55 2.11 -5.60 17.68
N LYS A 56 2.41 -6.62 16.87
CA LYS A 56 2.98 -7.88 17.34
C LYS A 56 4.32 -7.66 18.06
N TYR A 57 5.17 -6.78 17.53
CA TYR A 57 6.50 -6.52 18.08
C TYR A 57 6.57 -5.23 18.92
N ARG A 58 5.44 -4.69 19.39
CA ARG A 58 5.37 -3.42 20.12
C ARG A 58 6.28 -3.30 21.34
N ARG A 59 6.71 -4.42 21.91
CA ARG A 59 7.65 -4.45 23.06
C ARG A 59 9.12 -4.44 22.64
N LYS A 60 9.41 -4.72 21.38
CA LYS A 60 10.74 -4.58 20.80
C LYS A 60 10.81 -3.23 20.08
N VAL A 61 11.18 -2.19 20.85
CA VAL A 61 11.09 -0.77 20.43
C VAL A 61 11.65 -0.55 19.04
N TRP A 62 12.83 -1.08 18.73
CA TRP A 62 13.47 -0.91 17.43
C TRP A 62 12.66 -1.52 16.27
N ILE A 63 12.14 -2.74 16.46
CA ILE A 63 11.35 -3.42 15.42
C ILE A 63 10.01 -2.71 15.23
N HIS A 64 9.36 -2.35 16.35
CA HIS A 64 8.11 -1.59 16.32
C HIS A 64 8.27 -0.26 15.59
N ALA A 65 9.26 0.53 16.01
CA ALA A 65 9.55 1.82 15.36
C ALA A 65 9.89 1.65 13.87
N GLY A 66 10.67 0.62 13.52
CA GLY A 66 10.99 0.30 12.14
C GLY A 66 9.72 0.08 11.30
N TYR A 67 8.77 -0.77 11.76
CA TYR A 67 7.50 -0.97 11.06
C TYR A 67 6.63 0.30 11.00
N MET A 68 6.60 1.10 12.06
CA MET A 68 5.85 2.36 12.04
C MET A 68 6.46 3.37 11.06
N LEU A 69 7.79 3.43 10.97
CA LEU A 69 8.49 4.32 10.04
C LEU A 69 8.36 3.90 8.57
N THR A 70 7.99 2.65 8.27
CA THR A 70 7.72 2.23 6.89
C THR A 70 6.33 2.63 6.40
N THR A 71 5.40 3.00 7.29
CA THR A 71 4.04 3.35 6.87
C THR A 71 3.96 4.53 5.90
N PRO A 72 4.70 5.65 6.06
CA PRO A 72 4.68 6.72 5.07
C PRO A 72 5.30 6.34 3.72
N LEU A 73 6.20 5.33 3.68
CA LEU A 73 6.78 4.89 2.41
C LEU A 73 5.77 4.20 1.50
N ILE A 74 4.79 3.46 2.04
CA ILE A 74 3.86 2.61 1.26
C ILE A 74 3.00 3.42 0.27
N LEU A 75 2.75 4.69 0.53
CA LEU A 75 1.98 5.58 -0.36
C LEU A 75 2.76 6.85 -0.74
N PHE A 76 4.07 6.87 -0.53
CA PHE A 76 4.89 8.02 -0.87
C PHE A 76 4.88 8.32 -2.38
N GLU A 77 4.79 7.27 -3.22
CA GLU A 77 4.70 7.41 -4.67
C GLU A 77 3.56 8.33 -5.09
N SER A 78 2.43 8.30 -4.38
CA SER A 78 1.23 9.05 -4.74
C SER A 78 1.40 10.58 -4.66
N PRO A 79 1.88 11.18 -3.56
CA PRO A 79 2.19 12.61 -3.54
C PRO A 79 3.45 12.95 -4.37
N PHE A 80 4.46 12.08 -4.38
CA PHE A 80 5.72 12.40 -5.04
C PHE A 80 5.60 12.37 -6.56
N SER A 81 4.87 11.40 -7.14
CA SER A 81 4.61 11.38 -8.58
C SER A 81 3.87 12.64 -9.06
N ARG A 82 2.98 13.21 -8.24
CA ARG A 82 2.32 14.49 -8.55
C ARG A 82 3.30 15.66 -8.56
N LEU A 83 4.30 15.66 -7.68
CA LEU A 83 5.37 16.67 -7.72
C LEU A 83 6.22 16.51 -8.99
N LEU A 84 6.54 15.29 -9.40
CA LEU A 84 7.22 15.04 -10.66
C LEU A 84 6.39 15.54 -11.85
N ASN A 85 5.09 15.26 -11.86
CA ASN A 85 4.18 15.72 -12.92
C ASN A 85 3.98 17.24 -12.93
N ALA A 86 4.20 17.93 -11.80
CA ALA A 86 4.07 19.38 -11.74
C ALA A 86 5.35 20.11 -12.13
N PHE A 87 6.52 19.58 -11.75
CA PHE A 87 7.76 20.34 -11.74
C PHE A 87 8.90 19.74 -12.57
N MET A 88 8.89 18.41 -12.84
CA MET A 88 10.01 17.76 -13.51
C MET A 88 9.93 17.89 -15.04
N PRO A 89 10.93 18.51 -15.71
CA PRO A 89 10.97 18.53 -17.16
C PRO A 89 10.93 17.11 -17.73
N GLY A 90 10.08 16.88 -18.74
CA GLY A 90 9.89 15.56 -19.37
C GLY A 90 8.88 14.65 -18.69
N LEU A 91 8.41 14.97 -17.47
CA LEU A 91 7.31 14.28 -16.78
C LEU A 91 6.13 15.22 -16.47
N ALA A 92 6.26 16.51 -16.80
CA ALA A 92 5.24 17.51 -16.52
C ALA A 92 3.99 17.26 -17.39
N ILE A 93 2.82 17.23 -16.72
CA ILE A 93 1.52 17.10 -17.37
C ILE A 93 0.94 18.48 -17.58
N ARG A 94 0.79 18.90 -18.84
CA ARG A 94 0.25 20.19 -19.23
C ARG A 94 -1.07 20.07 -19.96
N GLY A 95 -1.33 18.92 -20.56
CA GLY A 95 -2.52 18.66 -21.35
C GLY A 95 -2.93 17.18 -21.29
N VAL A 96 -4.01 16.84 -21.98
CA VAL A 96 -4.55 15.48 -22.03
C VAL A 96 -3.57 14.53 -22.74
N GLU A 97 -2.79 15.02 -23.68
CA GLU A 97 -1.75 14.32 -24.41
C GLU A 97 -0.61 13.82 -23.52
N ASP A 98 -0.39 14.48 -22.39
CA ASP A 98 0.67 14.13 -21.43
C ASP A 98 0.24 13.08 -20.41
N LEU A 99 -1.04 12.68 -20.38
CA LEU A 99 -1.55 11.70 -19.41
C LEU A 99 -0.76 10.37 -19.39
N PRO A 100 -0.21 9.85 -20.49
CA PRO A 100 0.66 8.66 -20.43
C PRO A 100 1.88 8.81 -19.52
N LEU A 101 2.32 10.04 -19.21
CA LEU A 101 3.44 10.32 -18.30
C LEU A 101 3.12 10.03 -16.81
N ILE A 102 1.84 9.84 -16.46
CA ILE A 102 1.43 9.49 -15.10
C ILE A 102 2.11 8.20 -14.62
N MET A 103 2.09 7.14 -15.43
CA MET A 103 2.66 5.85 -15.03
C MET A 103 4.20 5.91 -14.89
N PRO A 104 4.96 6.46 -15.84
CA PRO A 104 6.39 6.71 -15.63
C PRO A 104 6.70 7.49 -14.36
N SER A 105 5.92 8.54 -14.04
CA SER A 105 6.12 9.34 -12.82
C SER A 105 5.92 8.52 -11.54
N ILE A 106 4.92 7.64 -11.51
CA ILE A 106 4.66 6.72 -10.40
C ILE A 106 5.84 5.73 -10.27
N LEU A 107 6.28 5.13 -11.38
CA LEU A 107 7.40 4.18 -11.35
C LEU A 107 8.71 4.83 -10.90
N TRP A 108 8.99 6.09 -11.31
CA TRP A 108 10.12 6.86 -10.82
C TRP A 108 10.03 7.15 -9.32
N ALA A 109 8.84 7.49 -8.82
CA ALA A 109 8.60 7.68 -7.38
C ALA A 109 8.88 6.39 -6.59
N MET A 110 8.38 5.25 -7.06
CA MET A 110 8.64 3.93 -6.46
C MET A 110 10.13 3.54 -6.53
N ALA A 111 10.82 3.86 -7.61
CA ALA A 111 12.26 3.62 -7.72
C ALA A 111 13.04 4.42 -6.66
N LEU A 112 12.66 5.66 -6.40
CA LEU A 112 13.23 6.46 -5.31
C LEU A 112 12.96 5.84 -3.93
N GLU A 113 11.74 5.35 -3.69
CA GLU A 113 11.41 4.63 -2.44
C GLU A 113 12.30 3.41 -2.24
N LEU A 114 12.50 2.62 -3.30
CA LEU A 114 13.39 1.46 -3.25
C LEU A 114 14.85 1.86 -3.02
N ALA A 115 15.30 2.98 -3.59
CA ALA A 115 16.62 3.52 -3.32
C ALA A 115 16.79 3.92 -1.84
N ILE A 116 15.76 4.52 -1.22
CA ILE A 116 15.73 4.83 0.21
C ILE A 116 15.79 3.53 1.05
N VAL A 117 14.97 2.53 0.70
CA VAL A 117 14.98 1.22 1.38
C VAL A 117 16.37 0.57 1.28
N ALA A 118 16.99 0.59 0.09
CA ALA A 118 18.33 0.05 -0.14
C ALA A 118 19.39 0.79 0.70
N ALA A 119 19.33 2.12 0.75
CA ALA A 119 20.25 2.92 1.57
C ALA A 119 20.13 2.58 3.06
N ILE A 120 18.89 2.45 3.56
CA ILE A 120 18.64 2.03 4.95
C ILE A 120 19.17 0.62 5.20
N TRP A 121 18.93 -0.31 4.26
CA TRP A 121 19.45 -1.68 4.38
C TRP A 121 20.98 -1.74 4.36
N LEU A 122 21.63 -1.02 3.47
CA LEU A 122 23.09 -0.94 3.43
C LEU A 122 23.67 -0.41 4.74
N ARG A 123 23.00 0.57 5.37
CA ARG A 123 23.47 1.23 6.61
C ARG A 123 23.18 0.42 7.87
N TYR A 124 22.03 -0.28 7.96
CA TYR A 124 21.54 -0.89 9.19
C TYR A 124 21.41 -2.42 9.15
N ARG A 125 21.61 -3.03 7.98
CA ARG A 125 21.61 -4.49 7.77
C ARG A 125 20.41 -5.19 8.42
N GLU A 126 20.63 -6.09 9.37
CA GLU A 126 19.59 -6.88 10.03
C GLU A 126 18.49 -6.01 10.70
N LYS A 127 18.84 -4.82 11.17
CA LYS A 127 17.88 -3.90 11.76
C LYS A 127 16.94 -3.28 10.73
N ALA A 128 17.26 -3.36 9.45
CA ALA A 128 16.44 -2.86 8.34
C ALA A 128 15.34 -3.84 7.89
N ASN A 129 15.18 -5.01 8.50
CA ASN A 129 14.16 -5.99 8.13
C ASN A 129 12.73 -5.41 7.95
N PRO A 130 12.23 -4.48 8.81
CA PRO A 130 10.94 -3.84 8.57
C PRO A 130 10.85 -3.12 7.22
N PHE A 131 11.93 -2.43 6.82
CA PHE A 131 12.00 -1.71 5.56
C PHE A 131 12.07 -2.66 4.36
N LEU A 132 12.75 -3.81 4.48
CA LEU A 132 12.76 -4.82 3.43
C LEU A 132 11.37 -5.43 3.19
N VAL A 133 10.56 -5.59 4.25
CA VAL A 133 9.17 -6.03 4.10
C VAL A 133 8.35 -5.01 3.30
N ALA A 134 8.46 -3.72 3.63
CA ALA A 134 7.79 -2.67 2.87
C ALA A 134 8.32 -2.60 1.43
N GLY A 135 9.66 -2.67 1.25
CA GLY A 135 10.30 -2.71 -0.06
C GLY A 135 9.81 -3.86 -0.93
N GLY A 136 9.58 -5.05 -0.36
CA GLY A 136 8.99 -6.18 -1.08
C GLY A 136 7.60 -5.88 -1.63
N PHE A 137 6.76 -5.18 -0.87
CA PHE A 137 5.44 -4.71 -1.34
C PHE A 137 5.57 -3.62 -2.41
N ILE A 138 6.52 -2.68 -2.27
CA ILE A 138 6.77 -1.64 -3.27
C ILE A 138 7.23 -2.28 -4.59
N VAL A 139 8.12 -3.27 -4.56
CA VAL A 139 8.52 -4.03 -5.76
C VAL A 139 7.32 -4.73 -6.39
N ALA A 140 6.51 -5.43 -5.60
CA ALA A 140 5.32 -6.11 -6.10
C ALA A 140 4.34 -5.12 -6.74
N GLN A 141 4.13 -3.97 -6.12
CA GLN A 141 3.27 -2.89 -6.61
C GLN A 141 3.83 -2.28 -7.90
N MET A 142 5.12 -1.97 -7.95
CA MET A 142 5.81 -1.44 -9.12
C MET A 142 5.70 -2.39 -10.33
N VAL A 143 5.95 -3.69 -10.11
CA VAL A 143 5.83 -4.71 -11.16
C VAL A 143 4.37 -4.86 -11.60
N ALA A 144 3.44 -5.01 -10.66
CA ALA A 144 2.03 -5.21 -10.98
C ALA A 144 1.43 -3.99 -11.71
N MET A 145 1.71 -2.78 -11.27
CA MET A 145 1.23 -1.57 -11.91
C MET A 145 1.88 -1.35 -13.29
N GLY A 146 3.19 -1.60 -13.41
CA GLY A 146 3.90 -1.44 -14.68
C GLY A 146 3.47 -2.46 -15.74
N VAL A 147 3.33 -3.73 -15.36
CA VAL A 147 2.94 -4.81 -16.29
C VAL A 147 1.44 -4.74 -16.64
N LEU A 148 0.59 -4.41 -15.67
CA LEU A 148 -0.87 -4.41 -15.84
C LEU A 148 -1.44 -3.04 -16.18
N ALA A 149 -0.59 -2.02 -16.41
CA ALA A 149 -1.03 -0.64 -16.66
C ALA A 149 -2.13 -0.56 -17.74
N TYR A 150 -1.95 -1.29 -18.82
CA TYR A 150 -2.85 -1.27 -19.98
C TYR A 150 -3.57 -2.63 -20.17
N SER A 151 -3.51 -3.51 -19.16
CA SER A 151 -4.08 -4.85 -19.28
C SER A 151 -5.60 -4.83 -19.14
N PRO A 152 -6.35 -5.46 -20.04
CA PRO A 152 -7.79 -5.61 -19.92
C PRO A 152 -8.21 -6.59 -18.83
N LEU A 153 -7.26 -7.37 -18.25
CA LEU A 153 -7.55 -8.43 -17.26
C LEU A 153 -8.23 -7.92 -15.99
N LEU A 154 -7.96 -6.67 -15.60
CA LEU A 154 -8.54 -6.06 -14.40
C LEU A 154 -9.90 -5.39 -14.65
N MET A 155 -10.31 -5.24 -15.91
CA MET A 155 -11.55 -4.54 -16.25
C MET A 155 -12.83 -5.20 -15.71
N PRO A 156 -12.98 -6.56 -15.76
CA PRO A 156 -14.14 -7.22 -15.16
C PRO A 156 -14.21 -7.01 -13.65
N LEU A 157 -13.05 -7.07 -12.96
CA LEU A 157 -12.97 -6.83 -11.52
C LEU A 157 -13.32 -5.39 -11.17
N LEU A 158 -12.82 -4.44 -11.94
CA LEU A 158 -13.12 -3.02 -11.76
C LEU A 158 -14.60 -2.71 -11.92
N ARG A 159 -15.26 -3.33 -12.93
CA ARG A 159 -16.71 -3.24 -13.13
C ARG A 159 -17.49 -3.90 -11.98
N ALA A 160 -17.07 -5.08 -11.54
CA ALA A 160 -17.72 -5.76 -10.43
C ALA A 160 -17.69 -4.91 -9.15
N ILE A 161 -16.53 -4.33 -8.82
CA ILE A 161 -16.37 -3.43 -7.67
C ILE A 161 -17.21 -2.15 -7.84
N GLY A 162 -17.18 -1.53 -9.02
CA GLY A 162 -17.92 -0.29 -9.31
C GLY A 162 -19.45 -0.45 -9.21
N ASN A 163 -19.96 -1.66 -9.40
CA ASN A 163 -21.38 -1.98 -9.25
C ASN A 163 -21.78 -2.35 -7.81
N MET A 164 -20.82 -2.47 -6.89
CA MET A 164 -21.13 -2.76 -5.48
C MET A 164 -21.61 -1.49 -4.74
N PRO A 165 -22.45 -1.64 -3.71
CA PRO A 165 -22.75 -0.53 -2.79
C PRO A 165 -21.45 -0.07 -2.09
N SER A 166 -21.18 1.24 -2.06
CA SER A 166 -19.98 1.81 -1.41
C SER A 166 -19.82 1.36 0.04
N ALA A 167 -20.94 1.25 0.77
CA ALA A 167 -20.92 0.82 2.16
C ALA A 167 -20.27 -0.56 2.35
N VAL A 168 -20.49 -1.49 1.41
CA VAL A 168 -19.92 -2.85 1.49
C VAL A 168 -18.40 -2.80 1.46
N LEU A 169 -17.84 -2.05 0.52
CA LEU A 169 -16.39 -1.97 0.33
C LEU A 169 -15.72 -1.24 1.50
N VAL A 170 -16.28 -0.10 1.89
CA VAL A 170 -15.77 0.72 3.00
C VAL A 170 -15.83 -0.04 4.33
N MET A 171 -16.96 -0.69 4.62
CA MET A 171 -17.13 -1.47 5.85
C MET A 171 -16.24 -2.71 5.87
N THR A 172 -16.02 -3.35 4.71
CA THR A 172 -15.05 -4.45 4.59
C THR A 172 -13.63 -3.95 4.90
N GLY A 173 -13.20 -2.83 4.34
CA GLY A 173 -11.92 -2.22 4.65
C GLY A 173 -11.78 -1.89 6.14
N PHE A 174 -12.81 -1.27 6.73
CA PHE A 174 -12.84 -0.98 8.15
C PHE A 174 -12.73 -2.25 9.01
N ALA A 175 -13.47 -3.30 8.67
CA ALA A 175 -13.44 -4.59 9.36
C ALA A 175 -12.05 -5.27 9.30
N ILE A 176 -11.40 -5.22 8.12
CA ILE A 176 -10.03 -5.71 7.94
C ILE A 176 -9.07 -4.93 8.86
N GLY A 177 -9.16 -3.61 8.90
CA GLY A 177 -8.34 -2.76 9.76
C GLY A 177 -8.56 -3.05 11.25
N ALA A 178 -9.81 -3.25 11.67
CA ALA A 178 -10.17 -3.60 13.05
C ALA A 178 -9.64 -4.99 13.44
N ALA A 179 -9.85 -5.99 12.58
CA ALA A 179 -9.36 -7.35 12.77
C ALA A 179 -7.82 -7.40 12.85
N THR A 180 -7.13 -6.65 11.98
CA THR A 180 -5.67 -6.50 12.01
C THR A 180 -5.18 -5.91 13.32
N SER A 181 -5.84 -4.85 13.81
CA SER A 181 -5.52 -4.20 15.07
C SER A 181 -5.68 -5.16 16.25
N TRP A 182 -6.79 -5.86 16.29
CA TRP A 182 -7.09 -6.87 17.35
C TRP A 182 -6.12 -8.05 17.30
N ALA A 183 -5.89 -8.63 16.13
CA ALA A 183 -5.00 -9.77 15.95
C ALA A 183 -3.54 -9.42 16.30
N GLY A 184 -3.03 -8.28 15.82
CA GLY A 184 -1.68 -7.81 16.11
C GLY A 184 -1.46 -7.53 17.60
N TRP A 185 -2.46 -6.91 18.26
CA TRP A 185 -2.43 -6.66 19.68
C TRP A 185 -2.37 -7.95 20.50
N ASN A 186 -3.20 -8.94 20.18
CA ASN A 186 -3.23 -10.22 20.89
C ASN A 186 -1.97 -11.07 20.61
N ALA A 187 -1.45 -11.05 19.38
CA ALA A 187 -0.19 -11.72 19.06
C ALA A 187 0.98 -11.18 19.90
N GLY A 188 1.00 -9.86 20.16
CA GLY A 188 2.01 -9.24 21.01
C GLY A 188 1.85 -9.55 22.52
N LYS A 189 0.69 -10.03 22.98
CA LYS A 189 0.49 -10.53 24.35
C LYS A 189 1.09 -11.94 24.52
N ARG A 190 0.85 -12.83 23.55
CA ARG A 190 1.29 -14.24 23.59
C ARG A 190 2.81 -14.40 23.63
N ALA A 191 3.56 -13.45 23.10
CA ALA A 191 5.03 -13.47 23.10
C ALA A 191 5.66 -13.32 24.51
N LEU A 192 4.87 -13.29 25.57
CA LEU A 192 5.31 -13.16 26.97
C LEU A 192 5.15 -14.40 27.81
N VAL A 193 4.49 -15.44 27.33
CA VAL A 193 4.42 -16.70 28.09
C VAL A 193 5.77 -17.39 27.86
N PRO A 194 6.65 -17.49 28.86
CA PRO A 194 7.84 -18.33 28.76
C PRO A 194 7.38 -19.75 28.42
N ALA A 195 8.12 -20.43 27.53
CA ALA A 195 7.91 -21.87 27.39
C ALA A 195 8.01 -22.53 28.75
N PRO A 196 7.11 -23.48 29.09
CA PRO A 196 7.24 -24.19 30.35
C PRO A 196 8.64 -24.80 30.41
N VAL A 197 9.39 -24.45 31.44
CA VAL A 197 10.69 -25.06 31.73
C VAL A 197 10.42 -26.55 31.84
N ALA A 198 10.89 -27.34 30.87
CA ALA A 198 10.86 -28.79 30.99
C ALA A 198 11.58 -29.14 32.31
N GLN A 199 10.83 -29.55 33.30
CA GLN A 199 11.41 -30.11 34.53
C GLN A 199 12.17 -31.37 34.08
N ALA A 200 13.49 -31.27 34.09
CA ALA A 200 14.36 -32.43 33.95
C ALA A 200 14.08 -33.32 35.19
N VAL A 201 13.46 -34.46 34.94
CA VAL A 201 13.32 -35.57 35.88
C VAL A 201 14.57 -36.41 35.81
#